data_b7cfe697f82fb7c302457519ce9b2f39
#
_entry.id   b7cfe697f82fb7c302457519ce9b2f39
#
_cell.length_a   1.000
_cell.length_b   1.000
_cell.length_c   1.000
_cell.angle_alpha   90.00
_cell.angle_beta   90.00
_cell.angle_gamma   90.00
#
_symmetry.space_group_name_H-M   'P 1'
#
loop_
_entity.id
_entity.type
_entity.pdbx_description
1 polymer ?
#
loop_
_entity_poly.entity_id
_entity_poly.type
_entity_poly.pdbx_seq_one_letter_code
_entity_poly.pdbx_strand_id
1 'polypeptide(L)'
;EFDSVVPALEQAAAASPGLPLLAQLRKDVLTLPEIAAELENLLQQGDQWQAGGALVTPEGSSAAEAYLRVLAIEPGNVNALKDLTQVVERISQDARLSLHAGNMERASRLVSRLGVLGLDRYPDLAISRTTRNTMEHHGSVVRNLELARARLERGLITAPENDNAILFLRRVLDQDQGNRLATALMDECAARIATVAQEAYAADMKNLGRTYLDKALQLRPTESEWLALRKLWEQDD
;
A
#
# COMPACT_ATOMS: atom_id res chain seq x y z
N GLU A 1 22.04 6.02 38.83
CA GLU A 1 22.51 7.36 38.40
C GLU A 1 21.49 8.46 38.74
N PHE A 2 20.17 8.21 38.63
CA PHE A 2 19.10 9.17 38.95
C PHE A 2 19.12 9.61 40.43
N ASP A 3 19.33 8.67 41.34
CA ASP A 3 19.30 8.90 42.78
C ASP A 3 20.40 9.86 43.28
N SER A 4 21.42 10.10 42.43
CA SER A 4 22.52 11.04 42.78
C SER A 4 22.33 12.42 42.12
N VAL A 5 21.58 12.52 41.02
CA VAL A 5 21.41 13.77 40.29
C VAL A 5 20.41 14.72 40.97
N VAL A 6 19.31 14.16 41.48
CA VAL A 6 18.25 14.95 42.16
C VAL A 6 18.79 15.70 43.36
N PRO A 7 19.51 15.04 44.34
CA PRO A 7 20.10 15.73 45.48
C PRO A 7 21.13 16.82 45.10
N ALA A 8 21.93 16.56 44.07
CA ALA A 8 22.91 17.54 43.57
C ALA A 8 22.24 18.80 42.98
N LEU A 9 21.15 18.62 42.24
CA LEU A 9 20.33 19.71 41.71
C LEU A 9 19.60 20.49 42.82
N GLU A 10 19.14 19.83 43.87
CA GLU A 10 18.53 20.48 45.03
C GLU A 10 19.54 21.34 45.81
N GLN A 11 20.77 20.84 45.98
CA GLN A 11 21.86 21.63 46.58
C GLN A 11 22.23 22.82 45.71
N ALA A 12 22.35 22.66 44.39
CA ALA A 12 22.66 23.74 43.48
C ALA A 12 21.56 24.80 43.45
N ALA A 13 20.29 24.39 43.46
CA ALA A 13 19.14 25.30 43.51
C ALA A 13 19.02 26.07 44.84
N ALA A 14 19.37 25.42 45.97
CA ALA A 14 19.43 26.06 47.27
C ALA A 14 20.60 27.09 47.37
N ALA A 15 21.72 26.80 46.71
CA ALA A 15 22.87 27.70 46.67
C ALA A 15 22.67 28.91 45.72
N SER A 16 21.79 28.81 44.75
CA SER A 16 21.56 29.86 43.72
C SER A 16 20.10 29.96 43.35
N PRO A 17 19.23 30.43 44.23
CA PRO A 17 17.75 30.40 44.05
C PRO A 17 17.23 31.32 42.96
N GLY A 18 18.05 32.18 42.37
CA GLY A 18 17.67 33.15 41.33
C GLY A 18 17.99 32.71 39.89
N LEU A 19 18.50 31.50 39.65
CA LEU A 19 18.84 31.02 38.32
C LEU A 19 17.67 30.26 37.65
N PRO A 20 16.97 30.87 36.65
CA PRO A 20 15.85 30.23 35.99
C PRO A 20 16.17 28.86 35.36
N LEU A 21 17.43 28.70 34.90
CA LEU A 21 17.91 27.47 34.29
C LEU A 21 17.92 26.31 35.28
N LEU A 22 18.30 26.51 36.55
CA LEU A 22 18.31 25.47 37.59
C LEU A 22 16.86 25.03 37.93
N ALA A 23 15.92 25.96 37.98
CA ALA A 23 14.52 25.65 38.21
C ALA A 23 13.92 24.82 37.05
N GLN A 24 14.29 25.17 35.84
CA GLN A 24 13.87 24.40 34.66
C GLN A 24 14.50 23.02 34.65
N LEU A 25 15.81 22.91 34.85
CA LEU A 25 16.50 21.62 34.87
C LEU A 25 16.01 20.69 35.97
N ARG A 26 15.67 21.24 37.16
CA ARG A 26 15.05 20.48 38.25
C ARG A 26 13.68 19.91 37.83
N LYS A 27 12.84 20.74 37.20
CA LYS A 27 11.54 20.30 36.69
C LYS A 27 11.70 19.18 35.65
N ASP A 28 12.63 19.36 34.71
CA ASP A 28 12.86 18.39 33.65
C ASP A 28 13.34 17.05 34.21
N VAL A 29 14.29 17.06 35.18
CA VAL A 29 14.78 15.84 35.84
C VAL A 29 13.69 15.13 36.65
N LEU A 30 12.81 15.86 37.35
CA LEU A 30 11.73 15.26 38.14
C LEU A 30 10.63 14.64 37.26
N THR A 31 10.48 15.07 36.01
CA THR A 31 9.51 14.48 35.07
C THR A 31 10.06 13.26 34.31
N LEU A 32 11.37 13.01 34.30
CA LEU A 32 11.99 11.90 33.58
C LEU A 32 11.45 10.51 33.95
N PRO A 33 11.22 10.18 35.26
CA PRO A 33 10.65 8.88 35.63
C PRO A 33 9.23 8.68 35.10
N GLU A 34 8.41 9.73 35.07
CA GLU A 34 7.05 9.71 34.54
C GLU A 34 7.07 9.49 33.05
N ILE A 35 7.96 10.19 32.32
CA ILE A 35 8.18 10.02 30.88
C ILE A 35 8.67 8.60 30.58
N ALA A 36 9.61 8.06 31.35
CA ALA A 36 10.10 6.70 31.18
C ALA A 36 8.99 5.66 31.35
N ALA A 37 8.15 5.82 32.39
CA ALA A 37 7.00 4.94 32.62
C ALA A 37 5.95 5.05 31.49
N GLU A 38 5.71 6.25 30.96
CA GLU A 38 4.82 6.46 29.84
C GLU A 38 5.35 5.79 28.56
N LEU A 39 6.65 5.92 28.26
CA LEU A 39 7.28 5.27 27.11
C LEU A 39 7.18 3.74 27.20
N GLU A 40 7.45 3.16 28.39
CA GLU A 40 7.34 1.72 28.61
C GLU A 40 5.90 1.23 28.44
N ASN A 41 4.92 1.95 28.97
CA ASN A 41 3.51 1.63 28.81
C ASN A 41 3.07 1.70 27.33
N LEU A 42 3.47 2.73 26.61
CA LEU A 42 3.15 2.87 25.18
C LEU A 42 3.79 1.76 24.33
N LEU A 43 5.04 1.38 24.61
CA LEU A 43 5.68 0.23 23.95
C LEU A 43 4.92 -1.06 24.23
N GLN A 44 4.60 -1.33 25.48
CA GLN A 44 3.85 -2.51 25.86
C GLN A 44 2.45 -2.56 25.22
N GLN A 45 1.75 -1.44 25.14
CA GLN A 45 0.47 -1.35 24.43
C GLN A 45 0.65 -1.63 22.94
N GLY A 46 1.68 -1.05 22.31
CA GLY A 46 2.01 -1.30 20.93
C GLY A 46 2.23 -2.78 20.64
N ASP A 47 3.02 -3.45 21.48
CA ASP A 47 3.29 -4.89 21.38
C ASP A 47 2.04 -5.74 21.52
N GLN A 48 1.16 -5.41 22.49
CA GLN A 48 -0.11 -6.09 22.67
C GLN A 48 -1.03 -5.94 21.45
N TRP A 49 -1.14 -4.73 20.89
CA TRP A 49 -1.93 -4.47 19.69
C TRP A 49 -1.32 -5.16 18.46
N GLN A 50 0.00 -5.17 18.33
CA GLN A 50 0.68 -5.87 17.24
C GLN A 50 0.43 -7.38 17.32
N ALA A 51 0.54 -7.97 18.51
CA ALA A 51 0.25 -9.39 18.74
C ALA A 51 -1.22 -9.73 18.47
N GLY A 52 -2.14 -8.82 18.82
CA GLY A 52 -3.57 -8.94 18.53
C GLY A 52 -3.96 -8.65 17.07
N GLY A 53 -3.01 -8.26 16.22
CA GLY A 53 -3.26 -7.93 14.81
C GLY A 53 -3.86 -6.54 14.57
N ALA A 54 -3.98 -5.70 15.59
CA ALA A 54 -4.43 -4.31 15.51
C ALA A 54 -3.26 -3.41 15.03
N LEU A 55 -2.81 -3.59 13.79
CA LEU A 55 -1.60 -2.95 13.28
C LEU A 55 -1.78 -1.45 13.05
N VAL A 56 -2.86 -1.06 12.35
CA VAL A 56 -3.19 0.34 12.01
C VAL A 56 -4.68 0.66 12.22
N THR A 57 -5.43 -0.29 12.70
CA THR A 57 -6.86 -0.20 13.02
C THR A 57 -7.17 -0.98 14.28
N PRO A 58 -8.11 -0.52 15.14
CA PRO A 58 -8.88 0.72 14.99
C PRO A 58 -8.03 1.97 15.24
N GLU A 59 -8.54 3.13 14.78
CA GLU A 59 -7.92 4.43 15.03
C GLU A 59 -7.90 4.73 16.54
N GLY A 60 -6.79 5.27 17.03
CA GLY A 60 -6.59 5.55 18.46
C GLY A 60 -6.16 4.32 19.28
N SER A 61 -6.19 3.11 18.71
CA SER A 61 -5.89 1.85 19.43
C SER A 61 -5.18 0.85 18.51
N SER A 62 -4.08 1.30 17.90
CA SER A 62 -3.27 0.49 16.99
C SER A 62 -1.78 0.53 17.34
N ALA A 63 -1.08 -0.54 17.00
CA ALA A 63 0.36 -0.68 17.25
C ALA A 63 1.16 0.49 16.65
N ALA A 64 0.87 0.86 15.39
CA ALA A 64 1.55 1.98 14.74
C ALA A 64 1.39 3.30 15.48
N GLU A 65 0.19 3.59 15.98
CA GLU A 65 -0.08 4.83 16.72
C GLU A 65 0.63 4.86 18.08
N ALA A 66 0.70 3.70 18.79
CA ALA A 66 1.46 3.61 20.03
C ALA A 66 2.95 3.91 19.79
N TYR A 67 3.56 3.26 18.80
CA TYR A 67 4.98 3.49 18.47
C TYR A 67 5.23 4.93 17.97
N LEU A 68 4.31 5.52 17.23
CA LEU A 68 4.40 6.93 16.83
C LEU A 68 4.32 7.89 18.02
N ARG A 69 3.52 7.57 19.05
CA ARG A 69 3.50 8.35 20.30
C ARG A 69 4.82 8.25 21.03
N VAL A 70 5.43 7.06 21.10
CA VAL A 70 6.78 6.89 21.64
C VAL A 70 7.77 7.77 20.89
N LEU A 71 7.74 7.75 19.55
CA LEU A 71 8.65 8.56 18.71
C LEU A 71 8.37 10.06 18.79
N ALA A 72 7.16 10.48 19.17
CA ALA A 72 6.84 11.88 19.42
C ALA A 72 7.50 12.38 20.71
N ILE A 73 7.67 11.51 21.71
CA ILE A 73 8.35 11.82 22.99
C ILE A 73 9.86 11.64 22.81
N GLU A 74 10.29 10.52 22.23
CA GLU A 74 11.69 10.14 22.03
C GLU A 74 11.92 9.75 20.56
N PRO A 75 12.28 10.71 19.67
CA PRO A 75 12.42 10.45 18.23
C PRO A 75 13.46 9.39 17.86
N GLY A 76 14.44 9.16 18.74
CA GLY A 76 15.52 8.17 18.58
C GLY A 76 15.23 6.80 19.23
N ASN A 77 14.04 6.53 19.71
CA ASN A 77 13.73 5.27 20.37
C ASN A 77 13.87 4.09 19.42
N VAL A 78 14.90 3.27 19.64
CA VAL A 78 15.29 2.16 18.74
C VAL A 78 14.21 1.08 18.69
N ASN A 79 13.55 0.78 19.81
CA ASN A 79 12.51 -0.23 19.88
C ASN A 79 11.28 0.20 19.08
N ALA A 80 10.78 1.41 19.31
CA ALA A 80 9.64 1.94 18.59
C ALA A 80 9.92 2.03 17.07
N LEU A 81 11.13 2.42 16.67
CA LEU A 81 11.53 2.45 15.25
C LEU A 81 11.53 1.07 14.62
N LYS A 82 12.09 0.08 15.31
CA LYS A 82 12.15 -1.31 14.85
C LYS A 82 10.74 -1.89 14.70
N ASP A 83 9.91 -1.74 15.72
CA ASP A 83 8.59 -2.38 15.77
C ASP A 83 7.60 -1.68 14.82
N LEU A 84 7.68 -0.37 14.69
CA LEU A 84 6.95 0.37 13.65
C LEU A 84 7.36 -0.09 12.24
N THR A 85 8.66 -0.38 12.00
CA THR A 85 9.13 -0.93 10.73
C THR A 85 8.47 -2.28 10.43
N GLN A 86 8.42 -3.17 11.40
CA GLN A 86 7.76 -4.48 11.25
C GLN A 86 6.25 -4.33 10.94
N VAL A 87 5.58 -3.40 11.61
CA VAL A 87 4.16 -3.10 11.34
C VAL A 87 3.97 -2.66 9.89
N VAL A 88 4.79 -1.73 9.39
CA VAL A 88 4.71 -1.24 8.01
C VAL A 88 4.99 -2.35 7.00
N GLU A 89 6.00 -3.17 7.22
CA GLU A 89 6.33 -4.32 6.37
C GLU A 89 5.17 -5.33 6.30
N ARG A 90 4.56 -5.64 7.44
CA ARG A 90 3.41 -6.54 7.50
C ARG A 90 2.20 -6.00 6.76
N ILE A 91 1.88 -4.72 6.92
CA ILE A 91 0.79 -4.09 6.19
C ILE A 91 1.07 -4.10 4.68
N SER A 92 2.31 -3.84 4.29
CA SER A 92 2.74 -3.90 2.89
C SER A 92 2.52 -5.28 2.30
N GLN A 93 2.87 -6.33 3.04
CA GLN A 93 2.65 -7.70 2.66
C GLN A 93 1.14 -8.03 2.56
N ASP A 94 0.35 -7.62 3.55
CA ASP A 94 -1.10 -7.83 3.58
C ASP A 94 -1.81 -7.11 2.43
N ALA A 95 -1.39 -5.88 2.10
CA ALA A 95 -1.90 -5.14 0.94
C ALA A 95 -1.62 -5.89 -0.36
N ARG A 96 -0.38 -6.38 -0.55
CA ARG A 96 0.00 -7.19 -1.71
C ARG A 96 -0.82 -8.47 -1.81
N LEU A 97 -0.94 -9.22 -0.73
CA LEU A 97 -1.75 -10.46 -0.70
C LEU A 97 -3.21 -10.18 -1.03
N SER A 98 -3.76 -9.06 -0.53
CA SER A 98 -5.13 -8.63 -0.84
C SER A 98 -5.30 -8.32 -2.33
N LEU A 99 -4.34 -7.65 -2.97
CA LEU A 99 -4.35 -7.40 -4.42
C LEU A 99 -4.29 -8.70 -5.21
N HIS A 100 -3.41 -9.64 -4.84
CA HIS A 100 -3.30 -10.95 -5.50
C HIS A 100 -4.58 -11.78 -5.36
N ALA A 101 -5.28 -11.63 -4.23
CA ALA A 101 -6.59 -12.27 -4.00
C ALA A 101 -7.77 -11.55 -4.68
N GLY A 102 -7.52 -10.42 -5.37
CA GLY A 102 -8.55 -9.61 -6.00
C GLY A 102 -9.36 -8.73 -5.03
N ASN A 103 -8.94 -8.64 -3.77
CA ASN A 103 -9.61 -7.81 -2.77
C ASN A 103 -9.05 -6.39 -2.77
N MET A 104 -9.43 -5.62 -3.78
CA MET A 104 -8.98 -4.24 -3.99
C MET A 104 -9.38 -3.32 -2.84
N GLU A 105 -10.58 -3.48 -2.31
CA GLU A 105 -11.09 -2.63 -1.23
C GLU A 105 -10.24 -2.76 0.04
N ARG A 106 -9.87 -4.00 0.41
CA ARG A 106 -8.98 -4.24 1.56
C ARG A 106 -7.59 -3.66 1.30
N ALA A 107 -7.02 -3.87 0.12
CA ALA A 107 -5.72 -3.33 -0.25
C ALA A 107 -5.70 -1.80 -0.20
N SER A 108 -6.73 -1.14 -0.77
CA SER A 108 -6.89 0.32 -0.75
C SER A 108 -6.99 0.86 0.67
N ARG A 109 -7.78 0.21 1.55
CA ARG A 109 -7.87 0.60 2.96
C ARG A 109 -6.53 0.53 3.68
N LEU A 110 -5.77 -0.56 3.48
CA LEU A 110 -4.46 -0.73 4.13
C LEU A 110 -3.46 0.34 3.68
N VAL A 111 -3.40 0.63 2.39
CA VAL A 111 -2.52 1.68 1.82
C VAL A 111 -2.94 3.06 2.33
N SER A 112 -4.24 3.37 2.34
CA SER A 112 -4.76 4.65 2.83
C SER A 112 -4.44 4.85 4.32
N ARG A 113 -4.52 3.80 5.13
CA ARG A 113 -4.15 3.86 6.55
C ARG A 113 -2.68 4.16 6.77
N LEU A 114 -1.78 3.59 5.99
CA LEU A 114 -0.36 3.95 6.03
C LEU A 114 -0.15 5.45 5.74
N GLY A 115 -0.91 6.02 4.80
CA GLY A 115 -0.85 7.43 4.46
C GLY A 115 -1.25 8.37 5.60
N VAL A 116 -2.23 7.96 6.40
CA VAL A 116 -2.75 8.77 7.52
C VAL A 116 -1.78 8.81 8.71
N LEU A 117 -0.88 7.83 8.84
CA LEU A 117 0.06 7.75 9.99
C LEU A 117 1.07 8.92 10.07
N GLY A 118 1.15 9.77 9.04
CA GLY A 118 2.01 10.96 9.06
C GLY A 118 3.50 10.63 9.17
N LEU A 119 3.92 9.49 8.63
CA LEU A 119 5.32 9.02 8.64
C LEU A 119 6.26 9.95 7.88
N ASP A 120 5.72 10.87 7.08
CA ASP A 120 6.49 11.92 6.39
C ASP A 120 7.23 12.86 7.35
N ARG A 121 6.81 12.90 8.62
CA ARG A 121 7.50 13.67 9.68
C ARG A 121 8.88 13.10 10.03
N TYR A 122 9.18 11.88 9.58
CA TYR A 122 10.44 11.19 9.85
C TYR A 122 11.17 10.83 8.54
N PRO A 123 11.59 11.83 7.73
CA PRO A 123 12.12 11.60 6.38
C PRO A 123 13.41 10.78 6.35
N ASP A 124 14.20 10.85 7.41
CA ASP A 124 15.50 10.15 7.53
C ASP A 124 15.35 8.69 7.97
N LEU A 125 14.17 8.27 8.37
CA LEU A 125 13.92 6.89 8.75
C LEU A 125 13.79 6.00 7.51
N ALA A 126 14.47 4.86 7.54
CA ALA A 126 14.30 3.79 6.53
C ALA A 126 12.80 3.44 6.35
N ILE A 127 12.03 3.53 7.43
CA ILE A 127 10.59 3.32 7.48
C ILE A 127 9.80 4.29 6.59
N SER A 128 10.12 5.59 6.60
CA SER A 128 9.43 6.58 5.75
C SER A 128 9.64 6.30 4.28
N ARG A 129 10.82 5.84 3.90
CA ARG A 129 11.15 5.44 2.54
C ARG A 129 10.39 4.18 2.14
N THR A 130 10.40 3.15 2.99
CA THR A 130 9.66 1.90 2.75
C THR A 130 8.17 2.16 2.63
N THR A 131 7.60 2.96 3.53
CA THR A 131 6.18 3.33 3.50
C THR A 131 5.83 4.08 2.23
N ARG A 132 6.63 5.07 1.84
CA ARG A 132 6.43 5.83 0.61
C ARG A 132 6.46 4.93 -0.61
N ASN A 133 7.49 4.10 -0.75
CA ASN A 133 7.61 3.16 -1.86
C ASN A 133 6.43 2.18 -1.90
N THR A 134 5.99 1.69 -0.75
CA THR A 134 4.82 0.81 -0.64
C THR A 134 3.54 1.52 -1.08
N MET A 135 3.33 2.76 -0.60
CA MET A 135 2.15 3.55 -0.96
C MET A 135 2.12 3.88 -2.45
N GLU A 136 3.27 4.30 -3.02
CA GLU A 136 3.38 4.62 -4.44
C GLU A 136 3.12 3.38 -5.30
N HIS A 137 3.77 2.27 -4.97
CA HIS A 137 3.64 1.02 -5.72
C HIS A 137 2.22 0.44 -5.63
N HIS A 138 1.73 0.18 -4.42
CA HIS A 138 0.40 -0.43 -4.25
C HIS A 138 -0.73 0.53 -4.61
N GLY A 139 -0.58 1.82 -4.31
CA GLY A 139 -1.55 2.84 -4.71
C GLY A 139 -1.66 2.96 -6.23
N SER A 140 -0.55 2.84 -6.95
CA SER A 140 -0.53 2.81 -8.42
C SER A 140 -1.25 1.57 -8.96
N VAL A 141 -0.95 0.37 -8.42
CA VAL A 141 -1.59 -0.89 -8.82
C VAL A 141 -3.11 -0.84 -8.58
N VAL A 142 -3.54 -0.43 -7.37
CA VAL A 142 -4.97 -0.30 -7.05
C VAL A 142 -5.66 0.66 -8.01
N ARG A 143 -5.12 1.84 -8.21
CA ARG A 143 -5.69 2.85 -9.12
C ARG A 143 -5.80 2.35 -10.55
N ASN A 144 -4.76 1.70 -11.07
CA ASN A 144 -4.79 1.17 -12.43
C ASN A 144 -5.81 0.02 -12.57
N LEU A 145 -6.00 -0.83 -11.57
CA LEU A 145 -7.05 -1.87 -11.57
C LEU A 145 -8.45 -1.26 -11.56
N GLU A 146 -8.69 -0.23 -10.76
CA GLU A 146 -9.97 0.49 -10.72
C GLU A 146 -10.28 1.16 -12.07
N LEU A 147 -9.29 1.84 -12.66
CA LEU A 147 -9.42 2.43 -13.98
C LEU A 147 -9.68 1.37 -15.05
N ALA A 148 -8.96 0.26 -15.04
CA ALA A 148 -9.16 -0.83 -15.99
C ALA A 148 -10.59 -1.39 -15.92
N ARG A 149 -11.08 -1.66 -14.70
CA ARG A 149 -12.45 -2.16 -14.48
C ARG A 149 -13.49 -1.16 -14.99
N ALA A 150 -13.35 0.12 -14.63
CA ALA A 150 -14.27 1.16 -15.08
C ALA A 150 -14.28 1.32 -16.61
N ARG A 151 -13.13 1.13 -17.29
CA ARG A 151 -13.06 1.16 -18.76
C ARG A 151 -13.69 -0.09 -19.38
N LEU A 152 -13.47 -1.25 -18.77
CA LEU A 152 -14.04 -2.51 -19.22
C LEU A 152 -15.59 -2.51 -19.11
N GLU A 153 -16.14 -1.99 -18.02
CA GLU A 153 -17.59 -1.81 -17.83
C GLU A 153 -18.20 -0.89 -18.88
N ARG A 154 -17.47 0.12 -19.32
CA ARG A 154 -17.88 1.05 -20.38
C ARG A 154 -17.61 0.55 -21.80
N GLY A 155 -17.06 -0.65 -21.97
CA GLY A 155 -16.67 -1.20 -23.27
C GLY A 155 -15.43 -0.58 -23.89
N LEU A 156 -14.70 0.26 -23.16
CA LEU A 156 -13.46 0.90 -23.62
C LEU A 156 -12.27 -0.07 -23.47
N ILE A 157 -12.24 -1.13 -24.26
CA ILE A 157 -11.27 -2.21 -24.11
C ILE A 157 -9.94 -1.86 -24.76
N THR A 158 -9.95 -1.47 -26.04
CA THR A 158 -8.76 -1.16 -26.85
C THR A 158 -8.67 0.29 -27.28
N ALA A 159 -9.73 1.05 -27.15
CA ALA A 159 -9.84 2.45 -27.58
C ALA A 159 -10.52 3.28 -26.49
N PRO A 160 -10.15 4.58 -26.37
CA PRO A 160 -9.07 5.24 -27.08
C PRO A 160 -7.68 4.74 -26.67
N GLU A 161 -6.66 4.96 -27.48
CA GLU A 161 -5.32 4.40 -27.29
C GLU A 161 -4.69 4.75 -25.92
N ASN A 162 -4.96 5.93 -25.42
CA ASN A 162 -4.40 6.47 -24.18
C ASN A 162 -5.33 6.30 -22.95
N ASP A 163 -6.53 5.72 -23.10
CA ASP A 163 -7.50 5.58 -22.01
C ASP A 163 -8.41 4.35 -22.19
N ASN A 164 -7.84 3.15 -22.08
CA ASN A 164 -8.56 1.88 -22.25
C ASN A 164 -8.15 0.84 -21.20
N ALA A 165 -8.98 -0.20 -21.05
CA ALA A 165 -8.79 -1.23 -20.03
C ALA A 165 -7.43 -1.95 -20.17
N ILE A 166 -7.04 -2.33 -21.39
CA ILE A 166 -5.79 -3.06 -21.65
C ILE A 166 -4.57 -2.22 -21.24
N LEU A 167 -4.58 -0.92 -21.52
CA LEU A 167 -3.50 -0.01 -21.14
C LEU A 167 -3.26 -0.02 -19.62
N PHE A 168 -4.32 0.10 -18.83
CA PHE A 168 -4.20 0.10 -17.37
C PHE A 168 -3.82 -1.27 -16.82
N LEU A 169 -4.31 -2.37 -17.41
CA LEU A 169 -3.92 -3.73 -17.02
C LEU A 169 -2.46 -4.01 -17.31
N ARG A 170 -1.93 -3.55 -18.44
CA ARG A 170 -0.49 -3.67 -18.74
C ARG A 170 0.35 -2.94 -17.73
N ARG A 171 -0.01 -1.71 -17.33
CA ARG A 171 0.69 -0.97 -16.27
C ARG A 171 0.71 -1.71 -14.93
N VAL A 172 -0.35 -2.45 -14.61
CA VAL A 172 -0.39 -3.31 -13.42
C VAL A 172 0.58 -4.48 -13.59
N LEU A 173 0.53 -5.18 -14.71
CA LEU A 173 1.37 -6.36 -14.96
C LEU A 173 2.86 -6.02 -15.10
N ASP A 174 3.18 -4.81 -15.58
CA ASP A 174 4.56 -4.29 -15.62
C ASP A 174 5.13 -4.09 -14.20
N GLN A 175 4.28 -3.71 -13.24
CA GLN A 175 4.66 -3.50 -11.84
C GLN A 175 4.56 -4.79 -11.01
N ASP A 176 3.60 -5.65 -11.30
CA ASP A 176 3.27 -6.89 -10.58
C ASP A 176 2.84 -7.97 -11.57
N GLN A 177 3.83 -8.64 -12.18
CA GLN A 177 3.61 -9.68 -13.20
C GLN A 177 2.76 -10.85 -12.70
N GLY A 178 2.74 -11.09 -11.37
CA GLY A 178 1.96 -12.15 -10.74
C GLY A 178 0.54 -11.74 -10.35
N ASN A 179 0.07 -10.55 -10.73
CA ASN A 179 -1.24 -10.04 -10.32
C ASN A 179 -2.38 -10.84 -10.97
N ARG A 180 -2.98 -11.75 -10.21
CA ARG A 180 -4.05 -12.64 -10.69
C ARG A 180 -5.28 -11.88 -11.16
N LEU A 181 -5.63 -10.77 -10.51
CA LEU A 181 -6.79 -9.99 -10.90
C LEU A 181 -6.56 -9.30 -12.24
N ALA A 182 -5.37 -8.70 -12.45
CA ALA A 182 -5.03 -8.09 -13.73
C ALA A 182 -5.03 -9.13 -14.86
N THR A 183 -4.50 -10.34 -14.60
CA THR A 183 -4.52 -11.44 -15.56
C THR A 183 -5.96 -11.85 -15.89
N ALA A 184 -6.82 -12.05 -14.89
CA ALA A 184 -8.23 -12.42 -15.12
C ALA A 184 -8.99 -11.34 -15.90
N LEU A 185 -8.78 -10.07 -15.59
CA LEU A 185 -9.39 -8.96 -16.34
C LEU A 185 -8.84 -8.86 -17.77
N MET A 186 -7.57 -9.19 -17.99
CA MET A 186 -6.97 -9.25 -19.33
C MET A 186 -7.60 -10.38 -20.15
N ASP A 187 -7.84 -11.55 -19.53
CA ASP A 187 -8.56 -12.66 -20.16
C ASP A 187 -10.00 -12.27 -20.51
N GLU A 188 -10.69 -11.55 -19.64
CA GLU A 188 -12.03 -11.00 -19.92
C GLU A 188 -12.00 -10.02 -21.10
N CYS A 189 -11.02 -9.13 -21.15
CA CYS A 189 -10.82 -8.22 -22.30
C CYS A 189 -10.67 -9.02 -23.60
N ALA A 190 -9.83 -10.04 -23.60
CA ALA A 190 -9.60 -10.89 -24.77
C ALA A 190 -10.86 -11.60 -25.23
N ALA A 191 -11.63 -12.18 -24.30
CA ALA A 191 -12.90 -12.85 -24.60
C ALA A 191 -13.94 -11.89 -25.22
N ARG A 192 -14.09 -10.68 -24.65
CA ARG A 192 -15.01 -9.66 -25.21
C ARG A 192 -14.59 -9.20 -26.61
N ILE A 193 -13.27 -9.06 -26.87
CA ILE A 193 -12.77 -8.73 -28.21
C ILE A 193 -13.10 -9.86 -29.20
N ALA A 194 -12.92 -11.12 -28.78
CA ALA A 194 -13.25 -12.28 -29.62
C ALA A 194 -14.74 -12.36 -29.94
N THR A 195 -15.63 -12.04 -29.00
CA THR A 195 -17.07 -11.93 -29.24
C THR A 195 -17.37 -10.87 -30.31
N VAL A 196 -16.79 -9.67 -30.19
CA VAL A 196 -16.94 -8.61 -31.19
C VAL A 196 -16.40 -9.05 -32.57
N ALA A 197 -15.31 -9.83 -32.58
CA ALA A 197 -14.75 -10.38 -33.81
C ALA A 197 -15.76 -11.32 -34.51
N GLN A 198 -16.38 -12.20 -33.74
CA GLN A 198 -17.39 -13.15 -34.27
C GLN A 198 -18.64 -12.43 -34.78
N GLU A 199 -19.14 -11.45 -34.03
CA GLU A 199 -20.28 -10.62 -34.43
C GLU A 199 -20.02 -9.85 -35.74
N ALA A 200 -18.83 -9.24 -35.84
CA ALA A 200 -18.41 -8.52 -37.04
C ALA A 200 -18.30 -9.45 -38.25
N TYR A 201 -17.74 -10.64 -38.07
CA TYR A 201 -17.60 -11.62 -39.13
C TYR A 201 -18.97 -12.15 -39.58
N ALA A 202 -19.87 -12.43 -38.65
CA ALA A 202 -21.25 -12.85 -38.95
C ALA A 202 -22.06 -11.75 -39.64
N ALA A 203 -21.74 -10.49 -39.44
CA ALA A 203 -22.34 -9.34 -40.12
C ALA A 203 -21.72 -9.04 -41.49
N ASP A 204 -20.96 -9.97 -42.06
CA ASP A 204 -20.23 -9.87 -43.34
C ASP A 204 -19.10 -8.81 -43.35
N MET A 205 -18.73 -8.32 -42.17
CA MET A 205 -17.58 -7.43 -42.01
C MET A 205 -16.29 -8.26 -41.78
N LYS A 206 -15.96 -9.18 -42.70
CA LYS A 206 -14.92 -10.20 -42.55
C LYS A 206 -13.55 -9.63 -42.13
N ASN A 207 -13.09 -8.59 -42.80
CA ASN A 207 -11.79 -7.97 -42.46
C ASN A 207 -11.76 -7.39 -41.04
N LEU A 208 -12.85 -6.79 -40.58
CA LEU A 208 -12.99 -6.26 -39.24
C LEU A 208 -13.00 -7.40 -38.21
N GLY A 209 -13.76 -8.47 -38.49
CA GLY A 209 -13.79 -9.67 -37.65
C GLY A 209 -12.40 -10.28 -37.47
N ARG A 210 -11.64 -10.47 -38.58
CA ARG A 210 -10.25 -10.97 -38.55
C ARG A 210 -9.34 -10.05 -37.73
N THR A 211 -9.43 -8.74 -37.91
CA THR A 211 -8.64 -7.76 -37.17
C THR A 211 -8.88 -7.84 -35.65
N TYR A 212 -10.14 -7.98 -35.22
CA TYR A 212 -10.44 -8.14 -33.80
C TYR A 212 -10.01 -9.50 -33.26
N LEU A 213 -10.16 -10.59 -34.04
CA LEU A 213 -9.70 -11.90 -33.63
C LEU A 213 -8.18 -11.94 -33.41
N ASP A 214 -7.41 -11.30 -34.30
CA ASP A 214 -5.96 -11.16 -34.13
C ASP A 214 -5.61 -10.37 -32.87
N LYS A 215 -6.36 -9.31 -32.54
CA LYS A 215 -6.17 -8.58 -31.26
C LYS A 215 -6.47 -9.46 -30.05
N ALA A 216 -7.51 -10.29 -30.09
CA ALA A 216 -7.79 -11.23 -29.02
C ALA A 216 -6.67 -12.26 -28.86
N LEU A 217 -6.16 -12.81 -29.96
CA LEU A 217 -5.02 -13.75 -29.99
C LEU A 217 -3.70 -13.11 -29.53
N GLN A 218 -3.49 -11.81 -29.72
CA GLN A 218 -2.34 -11.11 -29.15
C GLN A 218 -2.36 -11.11 -27.60
N LEU A 219 -3.54 -11.14 -27.00
CA LEU A 219 -3.68 -11.22 -25.55
C LEU A 219 -3.64 -12.67 -25.05
N ARG A 220 -4.19 -13.62 -25.83
CA ARG A 220 -4.23 -15.07 -25.52
C ARG A 220 -3.75 -15.90 -26.72
N PRO A 221 -2.43 -15.99 -26.95
CA PRO A 221 -1.89 -16.60 -28.16
C PRO A 221 -2.14 -18.12 -28.26
N THR A 222 -2.42 -18.79 -27.16
CA THR A 222 -2.59 -20.23 -27.08
C THR A 222 -4.06 -20.68 -27.04
N GLU A 223 -5.03 -19.75 -27.22
CA GLU A 223 -6.45 -20.08 -27.16
C GLU A 223 -6.84 -20.90 -28.39
N SER A 224 -7.08 -22.19 -28.18
CA SER A 224 -7.25 -23.16 -29.25
C SER A 224 -8.48 -22.92 -30.12
N GLU A 225 -9.58 -22.47 -29.51
CA GLU A 225 -10.82 -22.14 -30.21
C GLU A 225 -10.64 -20.96 -31.17
N TRP A 226 -9.94 -19.92 -30.74
CA TRP A 226 -9.70 -18.74 -31.57
C TRP A 226 -8.69 -19.01 -32.68
N LEU A 227 -7.69 -19.87 -32.42
CA LEU A 227 -6.76 -20.35 -33.45
C LEU A 227 -7.47 -21.17 -34.54
N ALA A 228 -8.40 -22.04 -34.15
CA ALA A 228 -9.20 -22.81 -35.09
C ALA A 228 -10.13 -21.89 -35.90
N LEU A 229 -10.76 -20.91 -35.24
CA LEU A 229 -11.63 -19.92 -35.87
C LEU A 229 -10.88 -19.09 -36.92
N ARG A 230 -9.65 -18.62 -36.57
CA ARG A 230 -8.79 -17.88 -37.49
C ARG A 230 -8.50 -18.70 -38.76
N LYS A 231 -8.10 -19.96 -38.61
CA LYS A 231 -7.84 -20.87 -39.74
C LYS A 231 -9.06 -21.06 -40.61
N LEU A 232 -10.25 -21.20 -39.99
CA LEU A 232 -11.51 -21.33 -40.72
C LEU A 232 -11.80 -20.10 -41.57
N TRP A 233 -11.62 -18.90 -40.99
CA TRP A 233 -11.85 -17.64 -41.66
C TRP A 233 -10.83 -17.30 -42.78
N GLU A 234 -9.61 -17.85 -42.67
CA GLU A 234 -8.61 -17.75 -43.75
C GLU A 234 -8.97 -18.60 -44.99
N GLN A 235 -9.80 -19.64 -44.84
CA GLN A 235 -10.24 -20.50 -45.92
C GLN A 235 -11.54 -20.01 -46.59
N ASP A 236 -12.18 -19.01 -46.03
CA ASP A 236 -13.50 -18.48 -46.50
C ASP A 236 -13.30 -17.23 -47.39
N ASP A 237 -12.12 -17.07 -48.00
CA ASP A 237 -11.79 -16.11 -49.07
C ASP A 237 -11.97 -16.82 -50.44
#